data_44dd5b933fc7d74675467b0fde53b3ab
#
_entry.id   44dd5b933fc7d74675467b0fde53b3ab
#
_cell.length_a   1.000
_cell.length_b   1.000
_cell.length_c   1.000
_cell.angle_alpha   90.00
_cell.angle_beta   90.00
_cell.angle_gamma   90.00
#
_symmetry.space_group_name_H-M   'P 1'
#
loop_
_entity.id
_entity.type
_entity.pdbx_description
1 polymer ?
#
loop_
_entity_poly.entity_id
_entity_poly.type
_entity_poly.pdbx_seq_one_letter_code
_entity_poly.pdbx_strand_id
1 'polypeptide(L)'
;MPAVRARVTDQVARGEISTGVIVVTGGTEFVLDFVRNIPRPNAIVARVVLPHMVMPQFIEALSTNIELYRQRYGELPGAPHPMNPSTVESHVVQVGTN
;
A
#
# COMPACT_ATOMS: atom_id res chain seq x y z
N MET A 1 12.23 10.12 15.95
CA MET A 1 10.79 9.83 16.07
C MET A 1 10.56 8.88 17.23
N PRO A 2 9.64 9.22 18.12
CA PRO A 2 9.35 8.32 19.22
C PRO A 2 8.76 7.01 18.73
N ALA A 3 9.04 5.95 19.44
CA ALA A 3 8.46 4.65 19.13
C ALA A 3 6.96 4.67 19.42
N VAL A 4 6.20 4.12 18.52
CA VAL A 4 4.77 3.98 18.70
C VAL A 4 4.50 2.62 19.33
N ARG A 5 3.77 2.62 20.44
CA ARG A 5 3.35 1.39 21.08
C ARG A 5 1.90 1.12 20.72
N ALA A 6 1.66 -0.07 20.21
CA ALA A 6 0.32 -0.47 19.85
C ALA A 6 0.16 -1.96 20.11
N ARG A 7 -1.08 -2.34 20.40
CA ARG A 7 -1.40 -3.76 20.54
C ARG A 7 -1.58 -4.36 19.16
N VAL A 8 -1.14 -5.58 19.03
CA VAL A 8 -1.33 -6.33 17.79
C VAL A 8 -1.77 -7.75 18.17
N THR A 9 -2.84 -8.21 17.51
CA THR A 9 -3.27 -9.60 17.71
C THR A 9 -2.33 -10.53 16.97
N ASP A 10 -2.30 -11.81 17.36
CA ASP A 10 -1.47 -12.79 16.69
C ASP A 10 -1.78 -12.87 15.20
N GLN A 11 -3.06 -12.80 14.85
CA GLN A 11 -3.47 -12.87 13.47
C GLN A 11 -2.93 -11.69 12.66
N VAL A 12 -3.05 -10.49 13.19
CA VAL A 12 -2.55 -9.29 12.53
C VAL A 12 -1.02 -9.29 12.46
N ALA A 13 -0.38 -9.77 13.54
CA ALA A 13 1.08 -9.81 13.59
C ALA A 13 1.69 -10.72 12.52
N ARG A 14 0.98 -11.77 12.11
CA ARG A 14 1.46 -12.66 11.04
C ARG A 14 1.49 -11.97 9.69
N GLY A 15 0.64 -10.97 9.50
CA GLY A 15 0.53 -10.26 8.25
C GLY A 15 -0.21 -11.05 7.19
N GLU A 16 -0.46 -10.38 6.09
CA GLU A 16 -1.07 -10.98 4.90
C GLU A 16 -0.21 -10.63 3.70
N ILE A 17 -0.05 -11.58 2.82
CA ILE A 17 0.65 -11.30 1.57
C ILE A 17 -0.33 -10.67 0.59
N SER A 18 0.06 -9.51 0.06
CA SER A 18 -0.73 -8.82 -0.95
C SER A 18 0.12 -8.67 -2.20
N THR A 19 -0.49 -8.95 -3.34
CA THR A 19 0.17 -8.80 -4.64
C THR A 19 -0.32 -7.58 -5.39
N GLY A 20 -1.23 -6.81 -4.80
CA GLY A 20 -1.70 -5.60 -5.42
C GLY A 20 -2.56 -4.81 -4.46
N VAL A 21 -2.89 -3.59 -4.84
CA VAL A 21 -3.74 -2.74 -4.03
C VAL A 21 -4.69 -1.97 -4.92
N ILE A 22 -5.94 -1.88 -4.48
CA ILE A 22 -6.96 -1.05 -5.11
C ILE A 22 -7.24 0.10 -4.18
N VAL A 23 -7.16 1.31 -4.69
CA VAL A 23 -7.44 2.50 -3.90
C VAL A 23 -8.71 3.14 -4.44
N VAL A 24 -9.68 3.33 -3.57
CA VAL A 24 -10.93 4.01 -3.92
C VAL A 24 -10.99 5.32 -3.18
N THR A 25 -11.24 6.39 -3.92
CA THR A 25 -11.28 7.75 -3.39
C THR A 25 -12.70 8.11 -2.98
N GLY A 26 -12.89 8.48 -1.74
CA GLY A 26 -14.12 9.10 -1.27
C GLY A 26 -13.87 10.54 -0.89
N GLY A 27 -14.93 11.25 -0.51
CA GLY A 27 -14.82 12.66 -0.14
C GLY A 27 -14.12 12.89 1.18
N THR A 28 -14.25 11.95 2.12
CA THR A 28 -13.69 12.08 3.46
C THR A 28 -12.75 10.94 3.81
N GLU A 29 -12.62 9.95 2.92
CA GLU A 29 -11.83 8.78 3.23
C GLU A 29 -11.37 8.09 1.96
N PHE A 30 -10.33 7.30 2.10
CA PHE A 30 -9.85 6.40 1.05
C PHE A 30 -10.02 4.97 1.54
N VAL A 31 -10.39 4.08 0.63
CA VAL A 31 -10.44 2.65 0.95
C VAL A 31 -9.29 1.96 0.24
N LEU A 32 -8.46 1.28 1.02
CA LEU A 32 -7.33 0.52 0.49
C LEU A 32 -7.68 -0.95 0.58
N ASP A 33 -7.87 -1.59 -0.56
CA ASP A 33 -8.13 -3.02 -0.62
C ASP A 33 -6.87 -3.72 -1.09
N PHE A 34 -6.34 -4.57 -0.22
CA PHE A 34 -5.16 -5.35 -0.54
C PHE A 34 -5.59 -6.67 -1.14
N VAL A 35 -5.09 -6.95 -2.33
CA VAL A 35 -5.54 -8.08 -3.14
C VAL A 35 -4.42 -9.11 -3.23
N ARG A 36 -4.82 -10.37 -3.17
CA ARG A 36 -3.91 -11.47 -3.45
C ARG A 36 -4.50 -12.27 -4.61
N ASN A 37 -3.72 -12.40 -5.67
CA ASN A 37 -4.16 -13.15 -6.84
C ASN A 37 -3.34 -14.43 -7.05
N ILE A 38 -2.43 -14.72 -6.12
CA ILE A 38 -1.64 -15.95 -6.13
C ILE A 38 -1.70 -16.55 -4.73
N PRO A 39 -2.23 -17.77 -4.55
CA PRO A 39 -2.90 -18.57 -5.57
C PRO A 39 -4.28 -18.03 -5.91
N ARG A 40 -4.79 -18.44 -7.04
CA ARG A 40 -6.16 -18.09 -7.43
C ARG A 40 -7.16 -18.86 -6.56
N PRO A 41 -8.40 -18.33 -6.41
CA PRO A 41 -8.95 -17.13 -7.05
C PRO A 41 -8.48 -15.85 -6.39
N ASN A 42 -8.72 -14.70 -7.05
CA ASN A 42 -8.43 -13.40 -6.48
C ASN A 42 -9.21 -13.21 -5.19
N ALA A 43 -8.56 -12.63 -4.21
CA ALA A 43 -9.19 -12.37 -2.93
C ALA A 43 -8.71 -11.04 -2.38
N ILE A 44 -9.62 -10.32 -1.73
CA ILE A 44 -9.24 -9.16 -0.93
C ILE A 44 -8.90 -9.70 0.45
N VAL A 45 -7.65 -9.55 0.85
CA VAL A 45 -7.17 -10.12 2.10
C VAL A 45 -7.20 -9.12 3.25
N ALA A 46 -7.30 -7.84 2.92
CA ALA A 46 -7.41 -6.80 3.95
C ALA A 46 -8.05 -5.57 3.32
N ARG A 47 -8.83 -4.87 4.11
CA ARG A 47 -9.42 -3.60 3.72
C ARG A 47 -9.14 -2.61 4.83
N VAL A 48 -8.56 -1.48 4.47
CA VAL A 48 -8.25 -0.43 5.43
C VAL A 48 -8.94 0.84 4.96
N VAL A 49 -9.70 1.44 5.84
CA VAL A 49 -10.35 2.72 5.57
C VAL A 49 -9.48 3.80 6.21
N LEU A 50 -9.03 4.72 5.38
CA LEU A 50 -8.08 5.74 5.79
C LEU A 50 -8.76 7.09 5.71
N PRO A 51 -8.95 7.80 6.83
CA PRO A 51 -9.47 9.16 6.76
C PRO A 51 -8.60 10.02 5.84
N HIS A 52 -9.22 10.92 5.09
CA HIS A 52 -8.48 11.69 4.08
C HIS A 52 -7.32 12.50 4.69
N MET A 53 -7.47 12.93 5.95
CA MET A 53 -6.40 13.70 6.61
C MET A 53 -5.17 12.86 6.94
N VAL A 54 -5.30 11.53 6.94
CA VAL A 54 -4.17 10.63 7.21
C VAL A 54 -3.38 10.33 5.94
N MET A 55 -4.01 10.50 4.78
CA MET A 55 -3.38 10.11 3.52
C MET A 55 -2.05 10.83 3.26
N PRO A 56 -1.91 12.14 3.48
CA PRO A 56 -0.63 12.79 3.22
C PRO A 56 0.52 12.21 4.04
N GLN A 57 0.30 11.92 5.31
CA GLN A 57 1.38 11.34 6.13
C GLN A 57 1.64 9.88 5.76
N PHE A 58 0.64 9.17 5.26
CA PHE A 58 0.84 7.81 4.76
C PHE A 58 1.75 7.83 3.53
N ILE A 59 1.49 8.74 2.61
CA ILE A 59 2.32 8.88 1.41
C ILE A 59 3.76 9.26 1.80
N GLU A 60 3.91 10.17 2.75
CA GLU A 60 5.23 10.58 3.21
C GLU A 60 5.98 9.40 3.83
N ALA A 61 5.30 8.60 4.66
CA ALA A 61 5.92 7.44 5.27
C ALA A 61 6.36 6.42 4.21
N LEU A 62 5.54 6.20 3.20
CA LEU A 62 5.91 5.31 2.10
C LEU A 62 7.11 5.84 1.33
N SER A 63 7.10 7.13 1.01
CA SER A 63 8.19 7.75 0.27
C SER A 63 9.51 7.67 1.03
N THR A 64 9.48 7.93 2.33
CA THR A 64 10.65 7.83 3.18
C THR A 64 11.22 6.41 3.17
N ASN A 65 10.34 5.43 3.26
CA ASN A 65 10.79 4.04 3.31
C ASN A 65 11.29 3.54 1.95
N ILE A 66 10.74 4.05 0.87
CA ILE A 66 11.26 3.75 -0.46
C ILE A 66 12.68 4.31 -0.61
N GLU A 67 12.91 5.51 -0.11
CA GLU A 67 14.25 6.09 -0.16
C GLU A 67 15.24 5.30 0.69
N LEU A 68 14.82 4.86 1.87
CA LEU A 68 15.66 3.99 2.71
C LEU A 68 16.00 2.69 1.97
N TYR A 69 15.04 2.12 1.28
CA TYR A 69 15.28 0.91 0.50
C TYR A 69 16.33 1.17 -0.59
N ARG A 70 16.18 2.29 -1.32
CA ARG A 70 17.12 2.62 -2.38
C ARG A 70 18.55 2.77 -1.88
N GLN A 71 18.71 3.37 -0.70
CA GLN A 71 20.03 3.57 -0.10
C GLN A 71 20.67 2.25 0.30
N ARG A 72 19.89 1.28 0.72
CA ARG A 72 20.41 0.01 1.20
C ARG A 72 20.55 -1.05 0.12
N TYR A 73 19.61 -1.08 -0.81
CA TYR A 73 19.48 -2.20 -1.74
C TYR A 73 19.43 -1.77 -3.20
N GLY A 74 19.43 -0.48 -3.49
CA GLY A 74 19.27 0.01 -4.86
C GLY A 74 17.81 0.21 -5.25
N GLU A 75 17.57 0.35 -6.52
CA GLU A 75 16.21 0.61 -7.00
C GLU A 75 15.28 -0.56 -6.72
N LEU A 76 14.01 -0.23 -6.47
CA LEU A 76 12.99 -1.25 -6.31
C LEU A 76 12.84 -2.04 -7.61
N PRO A 77 12.75 -3.38 -7.53
CA PRO A 77 12.46 -4.17 -8.73
C PRO A 77 11.12 -3.76 -9.32
N GLY A 78 11.08 -3.61 -10.63
CA GLY A 78 9.83 -3.29 -11.32
C GLY A 78 9.28 -1.92 -11.02
N ALA A 79 10.14 -0.96 -10.64
CA ALA A 79 9.68 0.39 -10.34
C ALA A 79 8.93 0.96 -11.55
N PRO A 80 7.70 1.44 -11.34
CA PRO A 80 6.92 1.98 -12.45
C PRO A 80 7.42 3.34 -12.87
N HIS A 81 7.05 3.72 -14.09
CA HIS A 81 7.27 5.09 -14.52
C HIS A 81 6.45 6.05 -13.66
N PRO A 82 6.91 7.30 -13.50
CA PRO A 82 6.10 8.30 -12.83
C PRO A 82 4.72 8.39 -13.47
N MET A 83 3.69 8.41 -12.64
CA MET A 83 2.33 8.46 -13.12
C MET A 83 1.86 9.88 -13.27
N ASN A 84 1.03 10.12 -14.28
CA ASN A 84 0.37 11.38 -14.42
C ASN A 84 -0.88 11.38 -13.53
N PRO A 85 -0.89 12.15 -12.45
CA PRO A 85 -2.01 12.09 -11.51
C PRO A 85 -3.35 12.49 -12.11
N SER A 86 -3.35 13.23 -13.21
CA SER A 86 -4.61 13.63 -13.83
C SER A 86 -5.33 12.50 -14.54
N THR A 87 -4.67 11.36 -14.74
CA THR A 87 -5.25 10.25 -15.47
C THR A 87 -5.73 9.11 -14.57
N VAL A 88 -5.62 9.28 -13.25
CA VAL A 88 -5.89 8.18 -12.33
C VAL A 88 -6.93 8.62 -11.32
N GLU A 89 -8.08 7.94 -11.31
CA GLU A 89 -9.11 8.14 -10.30
C GLU A 89 -9.17 6.97 -9.33
N SER A 90 -9.10 5.76 -9.85
CA SER A 90 -8.86 4.60 -9.02
C SER A 90 -7.83 3.77 -9.74
N HIS A 91 -6.98 3.11 -8.99
CA HIS A 91 -5.82 2.51 -9.57
C HIS A 91 -5.52 1.17 -8.90
N VAL A 92 -5.27 0.16 -9.73
CA VAL A 92 -4.85 -1.14 -9.23
C VAL A 92 -3.38 -1.31 -9.53
N VAL A 93 -2.60 -1.52 -8.48
CA VAL A 93 -1.16 -1.77 -8.62
C VAL A 93 -0.88 -3.19 -8.21
N GLN A 94 -0.33 -3.98 -9.12
CA GLN A 94 0.10 -5.33 -8.82
C GLN A 94 1.59 -5.34 -8.57
N VAL A 95 1.99 -6.01 -7.50
CA VAL A 95 3.38 -6.06 -7.07
C VAL A 95 3.91 -7.45 -7.29
N GLY A 96 5.00 -7.54 -8.07
CA GLY A 96 5.72 -8.79 -8.27
C GLY A 96 4.98 -9.85 -9.06
N THR A 97 3.92 -9.50 -9.78
CA THR A 97 3.11 -10.44 -10.50
C THR A 97 2.74 -9.91 -11.86
N ASN A 98 2.64 -10.78 -12.78
CA ASN A 98 2.23 -10.43 -14.14
C ASN A 98 0.94 -11.13 -14.52
#